data_8d11d60f449509464c69479020942034
#
_entry.id   8d11d60f449509464c69479020942034
#
_cell.length_a   1.000
_cell.length_b   1.000
_cell.length_c   1.000
_cell.angle_alpha   90.00
_cell.angle_beta   90.00
_cell.angle_gamma   90.00
#
_symmetry.space_group_name_H-M   'P 1'
#
loop_
_entity.id
_entity.type
_entity.pdbx_description
1 polymer ?
#
loop_
_entity_poly.entity_id
_entity_poly.type
_entity_poly.pdbx_seq_one_letter_code
_entity_poly.pdbx_strand_id
1 'polypeptide(L)'
;MEADSARIYIIDETAADDSRTERLIRLARLYAAEEAMPLPQTLCIAKGEYGKPYFENAPWLHFSVSHSGGLWVCALCRCDVGIDIEQHAARDHAALSRRFFHPNEIEYTRRGGTEAFYSVWTAKESYVKLLGTGIGGSFSHFSVVERGEISGDRLFARFTSIPVREGYSLTLCRRDDE
;
A
#
# COMPACT_ATOMS: atom_id res chain seq x y z
N MET A 1 4.08 24.95 4.24
CA MET A 1 4.44 23.66 4.88
C MET A 1 4.33 22.63 3.78
N GLU A 2 5.42 21.98 3.38
CA GLU A 2 5.34 20.86 2.44
C GLU A 2 4.50 19.77 3.08
N ALA A 3 3.48 19.33 2.35
CA ALA A 3 2.64 18.24 2.79
C ALA A 3 3.51 17.03 3.11
N ASP A 4 3.26 16.38 4.25
CA ASP A 4 3.93 15.18 4.77
C ASP A 4 4.10 14.13 3.66
N SER A 5 5.24 14.14 2.97
CA SER A 5 5.49 13.24 1.86
C SER A 5 5.87 11.86 2.39
N ALA A 6 5.13 10.82 2.00
CA ALA A 6 5.52 9.45 2.33
C ALA A 6 6.84 9.10 1.64
N ARG A 7 7.78 8.52 2.38
CA ARG A 7 9.01 7.96 1.82
C ARG A 7 8.77 6.48 1.46
N ILE A 8 9.10 6.12 0.22
CA ILE A 8 8.89 4.77 -0.29
C ILE A 8 10.24 4.11 -0.55
N TYR A 9 10.38 2.88 -0.07
CA TYR A 9 11.53 2.03 -0.28
C TYR A 9 11.11 0.77 -1.03
N ILE A 10 11.83 0.45 -2.11
CA ILE A 10 11.62 -0.74 -2.92
C ILE A 10 12.91 -1.56 -2.85
N ILE A 11 12.83 -2.78 -2.36
CA ILE A 11 13.99 -3.63 -2.10
C ILE A 11 13.80 -4.98 -2.78
N ASP A 12 14.82 -5.41 -3.53
CA ASP A 12 14.90 -6.77 -4.08
C ASP A 12 15.32 -7.73 -2.97
N GLU A 13 14.42 -8.64 -2.59
CA GLU A 13 14.66 -9.60 -1.51
C GLU A 13 15.62 -10.72 -1.91
N THR A 14 15.90 -10.89 -3.20
CA THR A 14 16.85 -11.93 -3.65
C THR A 14 18.28 -11.65 -3.25
N ALA A 15 18.60 -10.38 -2.92
CA ALA A 15 19.91 -9.91 -2.51
C ALA A 15 19.95 -9.42 -1.05
N ALA A 16 18.89 -9.63 -0.28
CA ALA A 16 18.78 -9.09 1.08
C ALA A 16 19.15 -10.14 2.13
N ASP A 17 20.10 -9.80 3.00
CA ASP A 17 20.58 -10.68 4.09
C ASP A 17 19.84 -10.43 5.42
N ASP A 18 19.06 -9.33 5.53
CA ASP A 18 18.33 -8.97 6.73
C ASP A 18 16.86 -9.47 6.73
N SER A 19 16.31 -9.71 7.90
CA SER A 19 14.88 -10.01 8.02
C SER A 19 14.04 -8.76 7.69
N ARG A 20 12.78 -8.96 7.26
CA ARG A 20 11.85 -7.85 6.97
C ARG A 20 11.64 -6.92 8.17
N THR A 21 11.68 -7.46 9.39
CA THR A 21 11.57 -6.68 10.62
C THR A 21 12.80 -5.80 10.86
N GLU A 22 14.00 -6.37 10.73
CA GLU A 22 15.24 -5.61 10.86
C GLU A 22 15.34 -4.51 9.80
N ARG A 23 14.98 -4.84 8.57
CA ARG A 23 14.90 -3.90 7.45
C ARG A 23 13.94 -2.74 7.74
N LEU A 24 12.72 -3.04 8.20
CA LEU A 24 11.74 -2.03 8.59
C LEU A 24 12.29 -1.09 9.67
N ILE A 25 12.88 -1.65 10.73
CA ILE A 25 13.45 -0.86 11.84
C ILE A 25 14.60 0.04 11.33
N ARG A 26 15.47 -0.48 10.48
CA ARG A 26 16.58 0.28 9.88
C ARG A 26 16.07 1.43 9.02
N LEU A 27 15.05 1.19 8.18
CA LEU A 27 14.45 2.23 7.34
C LEU A 27 13.68 3.27 8.16
N ALA A 28 13.00 2.87 9.23
CA ALA A 28 12.33 3.78 10.16
C ALA A 28 13.33 4.74 10.84
N ARG A 29 14.51 4.24 11.22
CA ARG A 29 15.58 5.06 11.79
C ARG A 29 16.17 6.04 10.76
N LEU A 30 16.36 5.58 9.52
CA LEU A 30 16.84 6.42 8.43
C LEU A 30 15.85 7.57 8.17
N TYR A 31 14.58 7.22 7.99
CA TYR A 31 13.51 8.20 7.78
C TYR A 31 13.45 9.23 8.92
N ALA A 32 13.46 8.77 10.16
CA ALA A 32 13.39 9.67 11.30
C ALA A 32 14.62 10.60 11.43
N ALA A 33 15.81 10.10 11.07
CA ALA A 33 17.02 10.94 11.04
C ALA A 33 16.94 12.02 9.94
N GLU A 34 16.44 11.68 8.76
CA GLU A 34 16.22 12.62 7.65
C GLU A 34 15.19 13.71 7.98
N GLU A 35 14.12 13.31 8.70
CA GLU A 35 13.03 14.21 9.11
C GLU A 35 13.30 14.91 10.47
N ALA A 36 14.50 14.73 11.04
CA ALA A 36 14.89 15.25 12.37
C ALA A 36 13.88 14.87 13.49
N MET A 37 13.32 13.66 13.40
CA MET A 37 12.34 13.15 14.37
C MET A 37 13.01 12.32 15.46
N PRO A 38 12.65 12.51 16.74
CA PRO A 38 13.16 11.65 17.80
C PRO A 38 12.54 10.26 17.69
N LEU A 39 13.37 9.21 17.83
CA LEU A 39 12.89 7.83 17.94
C LEU A 39 13.42 7.20 19.23
N PRO A 40 12.64 6.27 19.84
CA PRO A 40 13.11 5.42 20.93
C PRO A 40 14.35 4.61 20.53
N GLN A 41 15.21 4.31 21.49
CA GLN A 41 16.38 3.45 21.27
C GLN A 41 15.98 2.06 20.73
N THR A 42 14.88 1.52 21.19
CA THR A 42 14.29 0.28 20.69
C THR A 42 12.90 0.59 20.16
N LEU A 43 12.60 0.19 18.92
CA LEU A 43 11.25 0.28 18.33
C LEU A 43 10.48 -1.01 18.63
N CYS A 44 9.28 -0.86 19.19
CA CYS A 44 8.37 -1.97 19.49
C CYS A 44 7.30 -2.03 18.40
N ILE A 45 7.17 -3.19 17.74
CA ILE A 45 6.13 -3.43 16.74
C ILE A 45 5.01 -4.22 17.38
N ALA A 46 3.81 -3.68 17.38
CA ALA A 46 2.57 -4.34 17.78
C ALA A 46 1.63 -4.53 16.58
N LYS A 47 0.53 -5.24 16.78
CA LYS A 47 -0.51 -5.43 15.75
C LYS A 47 -1.83 -4.89 16.26
N GLY A 48 -2.53 -4.15 15.43
CA GLY A 48 -3.89 -3.70 15.67
C GLY A 48 -4.90 -4.86 15.59
N GLU A 49 -6.16 -4.55 15.85
CA GLU A 49 -7.27 -5.51 15.93
C GLU A 49 -7.36 -6.42 14.69
N TYR A 50 -7.12 -5.87 13.50
CA TYR A 50 -7.18 -6.61 12.22
C TYR A 50 -5.80 -6.96 11.68
N GLY A 51 -4.76 -6.95 12.53
CA GLY A 51 -3.42 -7.42 12.20
C GLY A 51 -2.50 -6.40 11.50
N LYS A 52 -2.94 -5.14 11.26
CA LYS A 52 -2.06 -4.08 10.75
C LYS A 52 -0.95 -3.83 11.77
N PRO A 53 0.33 -3.97 11.39
CA PRO A 53 1.43 -3.67 12.29
C PRO A 53 1.62 -2.16 12.45
N TYR A 54 2.07 -1.73 13.64
CA TYR A 54 2.38 -0.34 13.96
C TYR A 54 3.51 -0.27 15.00
N PHE A 55 4.16 0.90 15.12
CA PHE A 55 5.13 1.16 16.17
C PHE A 55 4.41 1.61 17.45
N GLU A 56 4.35 0.74 18.46
CA GLU A 56 3.63 0.99 19.72
C GLU A 56 4.21 2.18 20.48
N ASN A 57 5.53 2.32 20.50
CA ASN A 57 6.23 3.38 21.23
C ASN A 57 6.70 4.56 20.35
N ALA A 58 6.23 4.60 19.09
CA ALA A 58 6.42 5.73 18.17
C ALA A 58 5.14 5.93 17.32
N PRO A 59 3.98 6.25 17.95
CA PRO A 59 2.68 6.31 17.27
C PRO A 59 2.56 7.41 16.21
N TRP A 60 3.47 8.36 16.18
CA TRP A 60 3.57 9.42 15.15
C TRP A 60 4.29 8.98 13.87
N LEU A 61 4.89 7.79 13.87
CA LEU A 61 5.55 7.20 12.71
C LEU A 61 4.71 6.05 12.18
N HIS A 62 4.02 6.28 11.08
CA HIS A 62 3.20 5.30 10.42
C HIS A 62 4.00 4.58 9.34
N PHE A 63 3.66 3.32 9.11
CA PHE A 63 4.22 2.56 8.02
C PHE A 63 3.21 1.57 7.41
N SER A 64 3.48 1.20 6.19
CA SER A 64 2.81 0.09 5.52
C SER A 64 3.82 -0.69 4.69
N VAL A 65 3.66 -2.00 4.62
CA VAL A 65 4.56 -2.88 3.86
C VAL A 65 3.77 -3.82 2.95
N SER A 66 4.39 -4.20 1.84
CA SER A 66 3.89 -5.24 0.95
C SER A 66 5.05 -5.97 0.30
N HIS A 67 4.77 -7.14 -0.31
CA HIS A 67 5.77 -7.87 -1.08
C HIS A 67 5.11 -8.74 -2.13
N SER A 68 5.70 -8.84 -3.30
CA SER A 68 5.28 -9.72 -4.39
C SER A 68 6.46 -9.96 -5.35
N GLY A 69 6.60 -11.18 -5.87
CA GLY A 69 7.56 -11.51 -6.92
C GLY A 69 9.03 -11.18 -6.62
N GLY A 70 9.47 -11.34 -5.37
CA GLY A 70 10.84 -11.04 -4.93
C GLY A 70 11.10 -9.55 -4.62
N LEU A 71 10.09 -8.68 -4.74
CA LEU A 71 10.17 -7.30 -4.25
C LEU A 71 9.45 -7.14 -2.91
N TRP A 72 10.07 -6.41 -2.01
CA TRP A 72 9.48 -5.93 -0.78
C TRP A 72 9.46 -4.40 -0.81
N VAL A 73 8.33 -3.82 -0.39
CA VAL A 73 8.13 -2.37 -0.37
C VAL A 73 7.71 -1.91 1.02
N CYS A 74 8.16 -0.72 1.37
CA CYS A 74 7.79 -0.05 2.61
C CYS A 74 7.49 1.42 2.32
N ALA A 75 6.37 1.91 2.85
CA ALA A 75 6.08 3.33 2.95
C ALA A 75 6.19 3.76 4.41
N LEU A 76 6.88 4.87 4.66
CA LEU A 76 6.99 5.54 5.95
C LEU A 76 6.44 6.95 5.84
N CYS A 77 5.62 7.37 6.81
CA CYS A 77 4.94 8.66 6.81
C CYS A 77 4.66 9.12 8.25
N ARG A 78 4.40 10.41 8.43
CA ARG A 78 3.87 10.97 9.70
C ARG A 78 2.34 10.88 9.77
N CYS A 79 1.69 10.44 8.70
CA CYS A 79 0.25 10.24 8.61
C CYS A 79 -0.07 8.79 8.24
N ASP A 80 -1.34 8.40 8.35
CA ASP A 80 -1.80 7.08 7.94
C ASP A 80 -1.45 6.80 6.47
N VAL A 81 -0.92 5.59 6.24
CA VAL A 81 -0.45 5.16 4.93
C VAL A 81 -0.78 3.71 4.67
N GLY A 82 -1.05 3.39 3.41
CA GLY A 82 -1.15 2.02 2.90
C GLY A 82 -0.35 1.88 1.60
N ILE A 83 0.32 0.77 1.42
CA ILE A 83 1.08 0.47 0.19
C ILE A 83 0.84 -0.97 -0.23
N ASP A 84 0.69 -1.19 -1.53
CA ASP A 84 0.58 -2.54 -2.06
C ASP A 84 1.32 -2.69 -3.38
N ILE A 85 2.04 -3.82 -3.52
CA ILE A 85 2.75 -4.22 -4.74
C ILE A 85 2.30 -5.60 -5.17
N GLU A 86 2.09 -5.77 -6.49
CA GLU A 86 1.78 -7.07 -7.08
C GLU A 86 2.59 -7.32 -8.35
N GLN A 87 3.17 -8.52 -8.44
CA GLN A 87 3.71 -9.04 -9.69
C GLN A 87 2.57 -9.53 -10.57
N HIS A 88 2.57 -9.11 -11.83
CA HIS A 88 1.58 -9.59 -12.80
C HIS A 88 1.80 -11.08 -13.08
N ALA A 89 0.75 -11.86 -12.94
CA ALA A 89 0.76 -13.30 -13.21
C ALA A 89 -0.38 -13.66 -14.17
N ALA A 90 -0.18 -14.70 -14.96
CA ALA A 90 -1.21 -15.25 -15.83
C ALA A 90 -2.30 -15.91 -14.98
N ARG A 91 -3.44 -15.24 -14.81
CA ARG A 91 -4.62 -15.71 -14.06
C ARG A 91 -5.89 -15.35 -14.81
N ASP A 92 -7.00 -15.97 -14.45
CA ASP A 92 -8.32 -15.53 -14.94
C ASP A 92 -8.75 -14.24 -14.20
N HIS A 93 -8.21 -13.11 -14.67
CA HIS A 93 -8.51 -11.78 -14.10
C HIS A 93 -10.00 -11.45 -14.21
N ALA A 94 -10.70 -11.94 -15.24
CA ALA A 94 -12.13 -11.69 -15.39
C ALA A 94 -12.95 -12.41 -14.31
N ALA A 95 -12.61 -13.65 -13.97
CA ALA A 95 -13.25 -14.37 -12.86
C ALA A 95 -12.95 -13.73 -11.52
N LEU A 96 -11.69 -13.30 -11.29
CA LEU A 96 -11.30 -12.60 -10.05
C LEU A 96 -12.01 -11.26 -9.92
N SER A 97 -12.10 -10.47 -11.00
CA SER A 97 -12.82 -9.19 -10.99
C SER A 97 -14.29 -9.39 -10.62
N ARG A 98 -14.97 -10.35 -11.25
CA ARG A 98 -16.38 -10.64 -10.94
C ARG A 98 -16.60 -11.08 -9.49
N ARG A 99 -15.61 -11.72 -8.88
CA ARG A 99 -15.71 -12.22 -7.50
C ARG A 99 -15.46 -11.14 -6.44
N PHE A 100 -14.53 -10.22 -6.71
CA PHE A 100 -14.01 -9.34 -5.68
C PHE A 100 -14.25 -7.85 -5.94
N PHE A 101 -14.49 -7.43 -7.17
CA PHE A 101 -14.52 -6.02 -7.53
C PHE A 101 -15.94 -5.44 -7.54
N HIS A 102 -16.01 -4.13 -7.32
CA HIS A 102 -17.23 -3.37 -7.52
C HIS A 102 -17.64 -3.37 -9.02
N PRO A 103 -18.94 -3.31 -9.39
CA PRO A 103 -19.37 -3.29 -10.79
C PRO A 103 -18.63 -2.30 -11.71
N ASN A 104 -18.35 -1.09 -11.22
CA ASN A 104 -17.60 -0.09 -12.00
C ASN A 104 -16.17 -0.55 -12.33
N GLU A 105 -15.53 -1.27 -11.43
CA GLU A 105 -14.17 -1.78 -11.58
C GLU A 105 -14.12 -2.99 -12.53
N ILE A 106 -15.16 -3.82 -12.54
CA ILE A 106 -15.27 -4.93 -13.48
C ILE A 106 -15.23 -4.43 -14.93
N GLU A 107 -15.98 -3.36 -15.22
CA GLU A 107 -15.99 -2.78 -16.56
C GLU A 107 -14.64 -2.10 -16.90
N TYR A 108 -14.04 -1.40 -15.93
CA TYR A 108 -12.72 -0.80 -16.08
C TYR A 108 -11.65 -1.84 -16.42
N THR A 109 -11.59 -2.94 -15.65
CA THR A 109 -10.61 -4.01 -15.86
C THR A 109 -10.87 -4.80 -17.14
N ARG A 110 -12.14 -4.96 -17.55
CA ARG A 110 -12.49 -5.59 -18.83
C ARG A 110 -11.91 -4.82 -20.02
N ARG A 111 -11.87 -3.49 -19.96
CA ARG A 111 -11.34 -2.62 -21.02
C ARG A 111 -9.81 -2.55 -21.01
N GLY A 112 -9.21 -2.45 -19.84
CA GLY A 112 -7.78 -2.20 -19.67
C GLY A 112 -6.92 -3.47 -19.45
N GLY A 113 -7.54 -4.66 -19.40
CA GLY A 113 -6.81 -5.93 -19.31
C GLY A 113 -6.04 -6.12 -18.00
N THR A 114 -4.90 -6.80 -18.12
CA THR A 114 -4.06 -7.19 -16.96
C THR A 114 -3.59 -5.98 -16.14
N GLU A 115 -3.11 -4.93 -16.80
CA GLU A 115 -2.62 -3.74 -16.09
C GLU A 115 -3.73 -3.04 -15.30
N ALA A 116 -4.91 -2.88 -15.90
CA ALA A 116 -6.06 -2.30 -15.20
C ALA A 116 -6.52 -3.17 -14.03
N PHE A 117 -6.47 -4.50 -14.17
CA PHE A 117 -6.77 -5.42 -13.06
C PHE A 117 -5.84 -5.18 -11.87
N TYR A 118 -4.53 -5.18 -12.11
CA TYR A 118 -3.56 -4.99 -11.03
C TYR A 118 -3.56 -3.57 -10.47
N SER A 119 -3.85 -2.56 -11.28
CA SER A 119 -4.05 -1.18 -10.80
C SER A 119 -5.21 -1.08 -9.82
N VAL A 120 -6.36 -1.69 -10.13
CA VAL A 120 -7.50 -1.76 -9.21
C VAL A 120 -7.17 -2.59 -7.97
N TRP A 121 -6.53 -3.75 -8.15
CA TRP A 121 -6.18 -4.63 -7.03
C TRP A 121 -5.28 -3.93 -6.03
N THR A 122 -4.15 -3.37 -6.49
CA THR A 122 -3.19 -2.69 -5.60
C THR A 122 -3.77 -1.42 -4.97
N ALA A 123 -4.65 -0.70 -5.68
CA ALA A 123 -5.37 0.45 -5.10
C ALA A 123 -6.29 0.01 -3.95
N LYS A 124 -7.07 -1.07 -4.14
CA LYS A 124 -7.96 -1.61 -3.10
C LYS A 124 -7.19 -2.14 -1.90
N GLU A 125 -6.12 -2.92 -2.13
CA GLU A 125 -5.25 -3.44 -1.07
C GLU A 125 -4.58 -2.32 -0.29
N SER A 126 -4.04 -1.31 -0.98
CA SER A 126 -3.41 -0.17 -0.32
C SER A 126 -4.41 0.62 0.54
N TYR A 127 -5.66 0.76 0.09
CA TYR A 127 -6.72 1.40 0.86
C TYR A 127 -7.11 0.61 2.11
N VAL A 128 -7.29 -0.70 1.98
CA VAL A 128 -7.58 -1.59 3.14
C VAL A 128 -6.43 -1.57 4.14
N LYS A 129 -5.17 -1.54 3.66
CA LYS A 129 -3.98 -1.37 4.51
C LYS A 129 -3.93 0.01 5.18
N LEU A 130 -4.35 1.07 4.48
CA LEU A 130 -4.51 2.41 5.07
C LEU A 130 -5.47 2.35 6.26
N LEU A 131 -6.67 1.80 6.06
CA LEU A 131 -7.70 1.69 7.10
C LEU A 131 -7.33 0.72 8.22
N GLY A 132 -6.47 -0.26 7.95
CA GLY A 132 -6.11 -1.31 8.91
C GLY A 132 -7.25 -2.28 9.23
N THR A 133 -8.28 -2.39 8.38
CA THR A 133 -9.46 -3.23 8.61
C THR A 133 -9.30 -4.68 8.14
N GLY A 134 -8.19 -5.00 7.48
CA GLY A 134 -7.97 -6.32 6.87
C GLY A 134 -8.87 -6.57 5.65
N ILE A 135 -8.62 -7.70 4.95
CA ILE A 135 -9.30 -8.05 3.69
C ILE A 135 -10.73 -8.60 3.92
N GLY A 136 -11.31 -8.46 5.07
CA GLY A 136 -12.57 -9.08 5.50
C GLY A 136 -13.80 -8.86 4.61
N GLY A 137 -13.77 -9.36 3.37
CA GLY A 137 -14.95 -9.48 2.51
C GLY A 137 -15.52 -8.17 1.91
N SER A 138 -14.86 -7.03 2.12
CA SER A 138 -15.42 -5.71 1.78
C SER A 138 -15.01 -5.15 0.41
N PHE A 139 -14.19 -5.85 -0.38
CA PHE A 139 -13.68 -5.33 -1.66
C PHE A 139 -14.78 -4.93 -2.64
N SER A 140 -15.88 -5.67 -2.73
CA SER A 140 -16.99 -5.33 -3.62
C SER A 140 -17.87 -4.18 -3.13
N HIS A 141 -17.72 -3.73 -1.87
CA HIS A 141 -18.59 -2.73 -1.26
C HIS A 141 -18.13 -1.29 -1.50
N PHE A 142 -16.91 -1.08 -1.96
CA PHE A 142 -16.40 0.23 -2.33
C PHE A 142 -15.72 0.19 -3.69
N SER A 143 -15.64 1.32 -4.38
CA SER A 143 -14.95 1.45 -5.66
C SER A 143 -13.77 2.40 -5.54
N VAL A 144 -12.65 2.01 -6.14
CA VAL A 144 -11.48 2.86 -6.39
C VAL A 144 -11.47 3.41 -7.82
N VAL A 145 -12.52 3.15 -8.59
CA VAL A 145 -12.70 3.66 -9.96
C VAL A 145 -13.87 4.62 -9.98
N GLU A 146 -13.60 5.86 -10.38
CA GLU A 146 -14.58 6.90 -10.59
C GLU A 146 -14.37 7.53 -11.97
N ARG A 147 -15.45 7.71 -12.74
CA ARG A 147 -15.42 8.31 -14.07
C ARG A 147 -14.42 7.66 -15.05
N GLY A 148 -14.10 6.39 -14.85
CA GLY A 148 -13.19 5.61 -15.69
C GLY A 148 -11.70 5.77 -15.35
N GLU A 149 -11.38 6.29 -14.16
CA GLU A 149 -10.01 6.47 -13.66
C GLU A 149 -9.91 5.97 -12.21
N ILE A 150 -8.70 5.61 -11.77
CA ILE A 150 -8.44 5.33 -10.36
C ILE A 150 -8.54 6.66 -9.59
N SER A 151 -9.49 6.70 -8.67
CA SER A 151 -9.77 7.87 -7.83
C SER A 151 -10.14 7.43 -6.41
N GLY A 152 -9.77 8.23 -5.43
CA GLY A 152 -10.11 8.07 -4.02
C GLY A 152 -11.02 9.16 -3.48
N ASP A 153 -11.54 10.07 -4.33
CA ASP A 153 -12.29 11.25 -3.89
C ASP A 153 -13.45 10.89 -2.95
N ARG A 154 -14.24 9.87 -3.30
CA ARG A 154 -15.35 9.38 -2.44
C ARG A 154 -14.90 8.63 -1.20
N LEU A 155 -13.64 8.26 -1.14
CA LEU A 155 -13.04 7.52 -0.04
C LEU A 155 -12.21 8.44 0.87
N PHE A 156 -12.16 9.74 0.56
CA PHE A 156 -11.26 10.70 1.22
C PHE A 156 -9.83 10.18 1.27
N ALA A 157 -9.38 9.65 0.15
CA ALA A 157 -8.07 9.02 -0.01
C ALA A 157 -7.44 9.41 -1.34
N ARG A 158 -6.12 9.49 -1.37
CA ARG A 158 -5.33 9.73 -2.58
C ARG A 158 -4.53 8.50 -2.95
N PHE A 159 -4.76 8.00 -4.16
CA PHE A 159 -3.96 6.93 -4.75
C PHE A 159 -2.85 7.50 -5.62
N THR A 160 -1.66 6.96 -5.47
CA THR A 160 -0.50 7.30 -6.30
C THR A 160 0.10 6.01 -6.85
N SER A 161 0.06 5.85 -8.17
CA SER A 161 0.79 4.77 -8.84
C SER A 161 2.28 5.12 -8.84
N ILE A 162 3.10 4.19 -8.36
CA ILE A 162 4.55 4.36 -8.25
C ILE A 162 5.21 3.53 -9.35
N PRO A 163 6.08 4.14 -10.18
CA PRO A 163 6.83 3.39 -11.19
C PRO A 163 7.70 2.30 -10.58
N VAL A 164 7.57 1.10 -11.14
CA VAL A 164 8.40 -0.07 -10.80
C VAL A 164 8.84 -0.70 -12.11
N ARG A 165 9.62 -1.77 -12.07
CA ARG A 165 9.98 -2.55 -13.26
C ARG A 165 8.74 -3.14 -13.94
N GLU A 166 8.84 -3.41 -15.23
CA GLU A 166 7.77 -4.04 -16.03
C GLU A 166 7.23 -5.31 -15.36
N GLY A 167 5.93 -5.55 -15.51
CA GLY A 167 5.26 -6.71 -14.90
C GLY A 167 4.91 -6.55 -13.42
N TYR A 168 4.95 -5.32 -12.88
CA TYR A 168 4.51 -5.01 -11.53
C TYR A 168 3.57 -3.81 -11.50
N SER A 169 2.66 -3.82 -10.52
CA SER A 169 1.88 -2.64 -10.12
C SER A 169 2.16 -2.33 -8.66
N LEU A 170 2.37 -1.05 -8.35
CA LEU A 170 2.60 -0.55 -6.99
C LEU A 170 1.74 0.68 -6.77
N THR A 171 0.93 0.67 -5.72
CA THR A 171 0.07 1.78 -5.35
C THR A 171 0.31 2.19 -3.90
N LEU A 172 0.52 3.49 -3.70
CA LEU A 172 0.49 4.16 -2.40
C LEU A 172 -0.90 4.76 -2.19
N CYS A 173 -1.45 4.57 -1.00
CA CYS A 173 -2.68 5.21 -0.54
C CYS A 173 -2.41 6.03 0.71
N ARG A 174 -2.88 7.28 0.74
CA ARG A 174 -2.85 8.18 1.91
C ARG A 174 -4.23 8.79 2.11
N ARG A 175 -4.52 9.30 3.30
CA ARG A 175 -5.69 10.16 3.47
C ARG A 175 -5.52 11.42 2.63
N ASP A 176 -6.61 11.91 2.08
CA ASP A 176 -6.66 13.24 1.49
C ASP A 176 -6.85 14.20 2.66
N ASP A 177 -5.80 14.93 3.00
CA ASP A 177 -5.90 16.01 3.99
C ASP A 177 -6.68 17.16 3.33
N GLU A 178 -7.77 17.60 3.98
CA GLU A 178 -8.56 18.76 3.61
C GLU A 178 -7.73 20.06 3.66
#